data_cd77d1980e9ac51e0bf15df7a2d67376
#
_entry.id   cd77d1980e9ac51e0bf15df7a2d67376
#
_cell.length_a   1.000
_cell.length_b   1.000
_cell.length_c   1.000
_cell.angle_alpha   90.00
_cell.angle_beta   90.00
_cell.angle_gamma   90.00
#
_symmetry.space_group_name_H-M   'P 1'
#
loop_
_entity.id
_entity.type
_entity.pdbx_description
1 polymer ?
#
loop_
_entity_poly.entity_id
_entity_poly.type
_entity_poly.pdbx_seq_one_letter_code
_entity_poly.pdbx_strand_id
1 'polypeptide(L)'
;MYYTNKETFVLSADGCMDTERGGLESILAGNDEGAKGCCFSVAMSADGIAVLSSDGCAAAPDGTRLPVSDYSYAELHQAAPQLTPVSQAIELARTCQGKIAITVHDQTMLRQLRMTLRYADCLDDTIIIGLGLVEAARVASANPDLHIMGELPNLPSEIDALVNAAQTTGLFGLRA
;
A
#
# COMPACT_ATOMS: atom_id res chain seq x y z
N MET A 1 7.27 13.20 -13.00
CA MET A 1 7.77 12.41 -14.14
C MET A 1 6.62 11.59 -14.68
N TYR A 2 6.08 11.93 -15.84
CA TYR A 2 4.98 11.16 -16.41
C TYR A 2 5.51 9.87 -17.00
N TYR A 3 4.97 8.72 -16.61
CA TYR A 3 5.24 7.45 -17.27
C TYR A 3 4.59 7.49 -18.66
N THR A 4 5.37 7.90 -19.65
CA THR A 4 4.99 7.81 -21.06
C THR A 4 5.39 6.47 -21.69
N ASN A 5 5.85 5.52 -20.88
CA ASN A 5 6.24 4.21 -21.37
C ASN A 5 4.99 3.37 -21.65
N LYS A 6 4.90 2.86 -22.87
CA LYS A 6 3.80 1.97 -23.34
C LYS A 6 3.86 0.56 -22.76
N GLU A 7 4.67 0.32 -21.73
CA GLU A 7 4.79 -0.99 -21.11
C GLU A 7 3.70 -1.15 -20.03
N THR A 8 2.94 -2.22 -20.13
CA THR A 8 2.00 -2.64 -19.09
C THR A 8 2.78 -3.04 -17.86
N PHE A 9 2.42 -2.46 -16.72
CA PHE A 9 3.02 -2.74 -15.43
C PHE A 9 2.11 -3.70 -14.66
N VAL A 10 2.61 -4.89 -14.35
CA VAL A 10 1.88 -5.91 -13.60
C VAL A 10 2.40 -5.94 -12.17
N LEU A 11 1.51 -5.71 -11.21
CA LEU A 11 1.77 -5.86 -9.78
C LEU A 11 1.10 -7.13 -9.28
N SER A 12 1.80 -7.92 -8.48
CA SER A 12 1.18 -9.04 -7.76
C SER A 12 0.28 -8.51 -6.66
N ALA A 13 -0.92 -9.06 -6.55
CA ALA A 13 -1.84 -8.72 -5.47
C ALA A 13 -1.51 -9.51 -4.19
N ASP A 14 -1.91 -8.96 -3.05
CA ASP A 14 -1.88 -9.65 -1.76
C ASP A 14 -2.71 -10.94 -1.82
N GLY A 15 -2.11 -12.07 -1.47
CA GLY A 15 -2.73 -13.39 -1.58
C GLY A 15 -2.80 -13.96 -3.00
N CYS A 16 -2.00 -13.46 -3.96
CA CYS A 16 -1.89 -14.05 -5.29
C CYS A 16 -1.27 -15.46 -5.24
N MET A 17 -1.53 -16.26 -6.29
CA MET A 17 -1.00 -17.64 -6.41
C MET A 17 -1.34 -18.54 -5.22
N ASP A 18 -2.56 -18.41 -4.70
CA ASP A 18 -3.05 -19.17 -3.54
C ASP A 18 -2.23 -19.00 -2.25
N THR A 19 -1.43 -17.92 -2.16
CA THR A 19 -0.69 -17.57 -0.94
C THR A 19 -1.60 -16.94 0.11
N GLU A 20 -1.19 -16.98 1.37
CA GLU A 20 -1.93 -16.32 2.45
C GLU A 20 -1.85 -14.79 2.33
N ARG A 21 -2.98 -14.11 2.59
CA ARG A 21 -3.03 -12.64 2.61
C ARG A 21 -2.31 -12.08 3.83
N GLY A 22 -1.63 -10.96 3.64
CA GLY A 22 -0.84 -10.32 4.69
C GLY A 22 0.52 -11.00 4.94
N GLY A 23 0.88 -11.99 4.12
CA GLY A 23 2.17 -12.69 4.15
C GLY A 23 3.17 -12.18 3.12
N LEU A 24 4.44 -12.55 3.29
CA LEU A 24 5.51 -12.22 2.35
C LEU A 24 5.53 -13.13 1.12
N GLU A 25 4.88 -14.28 1.20
CA GLU A 25 4.88 -15.32 0.16
C GLU A 25 4.27 -14.80 -1.15
N SER A 26 3.25 -13.93 -1.07
CA SER A 26 2.62 -13.33 -2.25
C SER A 26 3.59 -12.43 -3.04
N ILE A 27 4.54 -11.79 -2.37
CA ILE A 27 5.57 -10.95 -3.01
C ILE A 27 6.53 -11.85 -3.79
N LEU A 28 6.99 -12.95 -3.19
CA LEU A 28 7.89 -13.92 -3.83
C LEU A 28 7.22 -14.61 -5.01
N ALA A 29 6.02 -15.17 -4.77
CA ALA A 29 5.27 -15.87 -5.81
C ALA A 29 4.97 -14.96 -7.02
N GLY A 30 4.58 -13.70 -6.79
CA GLY A 30 4.38 -12.75 -7.85
C GLY A 30 5.65 -12.41 -8.62
N ASN A 31 6.78 -12.26 -7.93
CA ASN A 31 8.09 -12.01 -8.56
C ASN A 31 8.52 -13.19 -9.43
N ASP A 32 8.35 -14.42 -8.96
CA ASP A 32 8.71 -15.65 -9.68
C ASP A 32 7.88 -15.80 -10.98
N GLU A 33 6.65 -15.32 -10.99
CA GLU A 33 5.78 -15.27 -12.16
C GLU A 33 6.00 -14.02 -13.05
N GLY A 34 7.00 -13.21 -12.73
CA GLY A 34 7.42 -12.07 -13.56
C GLY A 34 6.66 -10.78 -13.32
N ALA A 35 5.95 -10.63 -12.20
CA ALA A 35 5.40 -9.35 -11.80
C ALA A 35 6.51 -8.31 -11.61
N LYS A 36 6.22 -7.06 -11.98
CA LYS A 36 7.16 -5.94 -11.88
C LYS A 36 7.08 -5.18 -10.55
N GLY A 37 6.35 -5.73 -9.61
CA GLY A 37 6.16 -5.21 -8.27
C GLY A 37 5.04 -5.90 -7.53
N CYS A 38 4.72 -5.41 -6.35
CA CYS A 38 3.71 -6.00 -5.47
C CYS A 38 2.75 -4.96 -4.94
N CYS A 39 1.56 -5.42 -4.56
CA CYS A 39 0.53 -4.62 -3.90
C CYS A 39 0.17 -5.29 -2.59
N PHE A 40 0.18 -4.55 -1.49
CA PHE A 40 -0.27 -5.03 -0.18
C PHE A 40 -1.00 -3.94 0.60
N SER A 41 -1.86 -4.38 1.52
CA SER A 41 -2.60 -3.49 2.40
C SER A 41 -1.93 -3.39 3.76
N VAL A 42 -2.06 -2.23 4.40
CA VAL A 42 -1.42 -1.96 5.68
C VAL A 42 -2.44 -1.50 6.73
N ALA A 43 -2.16 -1.85 7.98
CA ALA A 43 -2.80 -1.30 9.16
C ALA A 43 -1.74 -0.74 10.11
N MET A 44 -2.16 0.16 11.01
CA MET A 44 -1.27 0.81 11.97
C MET A 44 -1.60 0.34 13.38
N SER A 45 -0.59 -0.18 14.10
CA SER A 45 -0.72 -0.51 15.52
C SER A 45 -0.88 0.72 16.40
N ALA A 46 -1.32 0.55 17.64
CA ALA A 46 -1.52 1.64 18.60
C ALA A 46 -0.23 2.44 18.88
N ASP A 47 0.92 1.79 18.79
CA ASP A 47 2.25 2.41 18.95
C ASP A 47 2.88 2.90 17.63
N GLY A 48 2.11 2.88 16.53
CA GLY A 48 2.49 3.48 15.24
C GLY A 48 3.38 2.61 14.37
N ILE A 49 3.40 1.30 14.56
CA ILE A 49 4.11 0.36 13.68
C ILE A 49 3.14 -0.10 12.58
N ALA A 50 3.53 0.09 11.32
CA ALA A 50 2.77 -0.39 10.18
C ALA A 50 3.00 -1.89 9.96
N VAL A 51 1.90 -2.64 9.79
CA VAL A 51 1.91 -4.09 9.56
C VAL A 51 1.09 -4.44 8.32
N LEU A 52 1.37 -5.59 7.72
CA LEU A 52 0.55 -6.12 6.62
C LEU A 52 -0.80 -6.58 7.19
N SER A 53 -1.88 -6.01 6.67
CA SER A 53 -3.24 -6.42 7.02
C SER A 53 -4.23 -5.88 6.00
N SER A 54 -5.04 -6.75 5.41
CA SER A 54 -6.03 -6.40 4.39
C SER A 54 -7.36 -5.89 4.98
N ASP A 55 -7.61 -6.13 6.24
CA ASP A 55 -8.89 -5.85 6.90
C ASP A 55 -8.75 -5.17 8.27
N GLY A 56 -7.53 -4.69 8.58
CA GLY A 56 -7.24 -3.99 9.84
C GLY A 56 -7.13 -4.87 11.06
N CYS A 57 -7.09 -6.20 10.90
CA CYS A 57 -6.97 -7.15 11.99
C CYS A 57 -5.73 -8.04 11.85
N ALA A 58 -5.19 -8.46 12.98
CA ALA A 58 -4.26 -9.57 13.09
C ALA A 58 -5.01 -10.85 13.45
N ALA A 59 -4.66 -11.98 12.82
CA ALA A 59 -5.26 -13.27 13.12
C ALA A 59 -4.37 -14.06 14.07
N ALA A 60 -4.86 -14.39 15.27
CA ALA A 60 -4.18 -15.30 16.18
C ALA A 60 -4.33 -16.78 15.71
N PRO A 61 -3.45 -17.68 16.15
CA PRO A 61 -3.50 -19.11 15.76
C PRO A 61 -4.81 -19.83 16.12
N ASP A 62 -5.53 -19.34 17.12
CA ASP A 62 -6.83 -19.86 17.53
C ASP A 62 -8.02 -19.32 16.70
N GLY A 63 -7.72 -18.47 15.69
CA GLY A 63 -8.70 -17.80 14.85
C GLY A 63 -9.25 -16.48 15.43
N THR A 64 -8.81 -16.08 16.63
CA THR A 64 -9.20 -14.77 17.20
C THR A 64 -8.68 -13.64 16.31
N ARG A 65 -9.54 -12.65 16.05
CA ARG A 65 -9.20 -11.46 15.26
C ARG A 65 -9.00 -10.27 16.19
N LEU A 66 -7.80 -9.70 16.13
CA LEU A 66 -7.38 -8.58 16.96
C LEU A 66 -7.29 -7.31 16.08
N PRO A 67 -8.11 -6.27 16.36
CA PRO A 67 -7.97 -4.99 15.66
C PRO A 67 -6.56 -4.43 15.86
N VAL A 68 -5.84 -4.20 14.77
CA VAL A 68 -4.43 -3.77 14.82
C VAL A 68 -4.28 -2.43 15.54
N SER A 69 -5.27 -1.53 15.38
CA SER A 69 -5.26 -0.19 16.00
C SER A 69 -5.34 -0.19 17.53
N ASP A 70 -5.79 -1.28 18.13
CA ASP A 70 -6.13 -1.32 19.57
C ASP A 70 -4.95 -1.81 20.43
N TYR A 71 -3.93 -2.40 19.79
CA TYR A 71 -2.80 -3.03 20.47
C TYR A 71 -1.46 -2.49 19.95
N SER A 72 -0.44 -2.53 20.82
CA SER A 72 0.94 -2.30 20.39
C SER A 72 1.42 -3.44 19.49
N TYR A 73 2.44 -3.17 18.67
CA TYR A 73 3.02 -4.23 17.81
C TYR A 73 3.56 -5.41 18.64
N ALA A 74 4.13 -5.15 19.80
CA ALA A 74 4.64 -6.21 20.67
C ALA A 74 3.53 -7.16 21.16
N GLU A 75 2.38 -6.61 21.57
CA GLU A 75 1.21 -7.41 21.96
C GLU A 75 0.64 -8.20 20.79
N LEU A 76 0.52 -7.56 19.62
CA LEU A 76 0.06 -8.20 18.39
C LEU A 76 0.98 -9.36 17.98
N HIS A 77 2.30 -9.13 18.00
CA HIS A 77 3.27 -10.16 17.61
C HIS A 77 3.32 -11.34 18.60
N GLN A 78 3.05 -11.08 19.88
CA GLN A 78 2.90 -12.16 20.86
C GLN A 78 1.66 -13.02 20.60
N ALA A 79 0.54 -12.41 20.23
CA ALA A 79 -0.73 -13.08 19.97
C ALA A 79 -0.80 -13.68 18.55
N ALA A 80 -0.20 -13.04 17.57
CA ALA A 80 -0.17 -13.42 16.15
C ALA A 80 1.28 -13.32 15.61
N PRO A 81 2.13 -14.30 15.90
CA PRO A 81 3.56 -14.26 15.54
C PRO A 81 3.85 -14.15 14.05
N GLN A 82 2.90 -14.54 13.18
CA GLN A 82 2.97 -14.44 11.72
C GLN A 82 2.72 -13.01 11.21
N LEU A 83 2.28 -12.08 12.09
CA LEU A 83 2.02 -10.70 11.67
C LEU A 83 3.30 -10.02 11.20
N THR A 84 3.30 -9.58 9.96
CA THR A 84 4.49 -9.06 9.28
C THR A 84 4.52 -7.54 9.34
N PRO A 85 5.59 -6.91 9.84
CA PRO A 85 5.77 -5.47 9.75
C PRO A 85 6.05 -5.04 8.30
N VAL A 86 5.52 -3.89 7.90
CA VAL A 86 5.66 -3.34 6.54
C VAL A 86 7.12 -3.17 6.12
N SER A 87 8.02 -2.89 7.06
CA SER A 87 9.46 -2.79 6.78
C SER A 87 10.05 -4.05 6.16
N GLN A 88 9.61 -5.24 6.58
CA GLN A 88 10.05 -6.51 5.99
C GLN A 88 9.51 -6.70 4.56
N ALA A 89 8.24 -6.34 4.33
CA ALA A 89 7.66 -6.39 2.99
C ALA A 89 8.36 -5.44 2.01
N ILE A 90 8.70 -4.24 2.46
CA ILE A 90 9.47 -3.26 1.68
C ILE A 90 10.87 -3.80 1.36
N GLU A 91 11.57 -4.35 2.33
CA GLU A 91 12.90 -4.92 2.14
C GLU A 91 12.88 -6.06 1.11
N LEU A 92 11.89 -6.96 1.22
CA LEU A 92 11.71 -8.05 0.26
C LEU A 92 11.38 -7.53 -1.14
N ALA A 93 10.45 -6.59 -1.28
CA ALA A 93 10.07 -5.98 -2.55
C ALA A 93 11.27 -5.31 -3.23
N ARG A 94 12.12 -4.62 -2.49
CA ARG A 94 13.37 -4.03 -3.00
C ARG A 94 14.37 -5.09 -3.46
N THR A 95 14.47 -6.21 -2.75
CA THR A 95 15.34 -7.34 -3.16
C THR A 95 14.87 -7.90 -4.51
N CYS A 96 13.57 -7.95 -4.75
CA CYS A 96 12.96 -8.32 -6.03
C CYS A 96 13.04 -7.20 -7.10
N GLN A 97 13.61 -6.03 -6.77
CA GLN A 97 13.68 -4.84 -7.66
C GLN A 97 12.31 -4.41 -8.20
N GLY A 98 11.27 -4.66 -7.44
CA GLY A 98 9.89 -4.39 -7.80
C GLY A 98 9.39 -3.02 -7.35
N LYS A 99 8.37 -2.50 -8.05
CA LYS A 99 7.57 -1.36 -7.56
C LYS A 99 6.64 -1.80 -6.45
N ILE A 100 6.27 -0.86 -5.59
CA ILE A 100 5.42 -1.13 -4.42
C ILE A 100 4.13 -0.32 -4.55
N ALA A 101 2.97 -0.98 -4.44
CA ALA A 101 1.70 -0.31 -4.24
C ALA A 101 1.19 -0.62 -2.84
N ILE A 102 0.94 0.41 -2.04
CA ILE A 102 0.47 0.25 -0.66
C ILE A 102 -0.96 0.77 -0.56
N THR A 103 -1.88 -0.12 -0.20
CA THR A 103 -3.26 0.25 0.10
C THR A 103 -3.35 0.75 1.54
N VAL A 104 -3.80 1.99 1.69
CA VAL A 104 -4.10 2.60 2.98
C VAL A 104 -5.60 2.85 3.11
N HIS A 105 -6.15 2.67 4.29
CA HIS A 105 -7.58 2.89 4.55
C HIS A 105 -7.87 4.24 5.21
N ASP A 106 -6.83 4.92 5.70
CA ASP A 106 -6.93 6.20 6.38
C ASP A 106 -5.67 7.03 6.15
N GLN A 107 -5.85 8.32 5.92
CA GLN A 107 -4.76 9.28 5.75
C GLN A 107 -3.88 9.45 7.00
N THR A 108 -4.38 9.14 8.20
CA THR A 108 -3.62 9.26 9.45
C THR A 108 -2.38 8.38 9.47
N MET A 109 -2.41 7.27 8.73
CA MET A 109 -1.30 6.33 8.58
C MET A 109 -0.14 6.90 7.74
N LEU A 110 -0.41 7.88 6.88
CA LEU A 110 0.55 8.35 5.87
C LEU A 110 1.78 8.99 6.47
N ARG A 111 1.66 9.69 7.59
CA ARG A 111 2.82 10.31 8.25
C ARG A 111 3.86 9.26 8.63
N GLN A 112 3.44 8.19 9.29
CA GLN A 112 4.34 7.13 9.75
C GLN A 112 4.85 6.30 8.58
N LEU A 113 3.96 5.95 7.64
CA LEU A 113 4.32 5.21 6.43
C LEU A 113 5.37 5.97 5.61
N ARG A 114 5.20 7.29 5.42
CA ARG A 114 6.19 8.14 4.75
C ARG A 114 7.56 8.09 5.42
N MET A 115 7.60 8.09 6.77
CA MET A 115 8.86 7.95 7.51
C MET A 115 9.53 6.60 7.21
N THR A 116 8.76 5.51 7.23
CA THR A 116 9.24 4.17 6.91
C THR A 116 9.78 4.09 5.47
N LEU A 117 9.05 4.64 4.51
CA LEU A 117 9.46 4.67 3.09
C LEU A 117 10.71 5.52 2.86
N ARG A 118 10.83 6.65 3.53
CA ARG A 118 12.04 7.48 3.48
C ARG A 118 13.26 6.77 4.05
N TYR A 119 13.09 6.12 5.20
CA TYR A 119 14.17 5.36 5.82
C TYR A 119 14.64 4.20 4.93
N ALA A 120 13.70 3.56 4.23
CA ALA A 120 13.98 2.50 3.27
C ALA A 120 14.46 3.00 1.90
N ASP A 121 14.51 4.31 1.65
CA ASP A 121 14.88 4.91 0.36
C ASP A 121 14.08 4.34 -0.83
N CYS A 122 12.74 4.28 -0.66
CA CYS A 122 11.84 3.70 -1.66
C CYS A 122 10.61 4.56 -2.00
N LEU A 123 10.63 5.86 -1.65
CA LEU A 123 9.53 6.78 -1.96
C LEU A 123 9.20 6.82 -3.46
N ASP A 124 10.24 6.90 -4.31
CA ASP A 124 10.09 7.00 -5.77
C ASP A 124 9.60 5.69 -6.42
N ASP A 125 9.70 4.59 -5.70
CA ASP A 125 9.27 3.27 -6.15
C ASP A 125 7.92 2.85 -5.56
N THR A 126 7.32 3.71 -4.71
CA THR A 126 6.09 3.41 -4.00
C THR A 126 4.93 4.27 -4.47
N ILE A 127 3.78 3.63 -4.68
CA ILE A 127 2.49 4.26 -5.00
C ILE A 127 1.54 4.00 -3.83
N ILE A 128 0.90 5.04 -3.34
CA ILE A 128 -0.15 4.95 -2.31
C ILE A 128 -1.51 4.91 -3.00
N ILE A 129 -2.33 3.94 -2.63
CA ILE A 129 -3.70 3.72 -3.13
C ILE A 129 -4.67 3.52 -1.96
N GLY A 130 -5.98 3.50 -2.22
CA GLY A 130 -7.02 3.22 -1.20
C GLY A 130 -7.72 4.47 -0.68
N LEU A 131 -7.25 5.68 -1.03
CA LEU A 131 -7.91 6.93 -0.64
C LEU A 131 -8.90 7.36 -1.71
N GLY A 132 -10.09 7.79 -1.28
CA GLY A 132 -11.07 8.41 -2.19
C GLY A 132 -10.50 9.67 -2.86
N LEU A 133 -11.00 10.02 -4.04
CA LEU A 133 -10.44 11.08 -4.90
C LEU A 133 -10.19 12.41 -4.17
N VAL A 134 -11.16 12.88 -3.37
CA VAL A 134 -11.06 14.18 -2.66
C VAL A 134 -9.97 14.14 -1.58
N GLU A 135 -9.91 13.05 -0.85
CA GLU A 135 -8.93 12.85 0.21
C GLU A 135 -7.52 12.69 -0.40
N ALA A 136 -7.39 11.86 -1.43
CA ALA A 136 -6.15 11.66 -2.17
C ALA A 136 -5.59 12.98 -2.72
N ALA A 137 -6.42 13.82 -3.33
CA ALA A 137 -6.03 15.13 -3.85
C ALA A 137 -5.51 16.07 -2.75
N ARG A 138 -6.19 16.12 -1.60
CA ARG A 138 -5.76 16.91 -0.45
C ARG A 138 -4.42 16.43 0.09
N VAL A 139 -4.25 15.12 0.23
CA VAL A 139 -3.03 14.52 0.74
C VAL A 139 -1.86 14.71 -0.23
N ALA A 140 -2.07 14.53 -1.54
CA ALA A 140 -1.05 14.73 -2.57
C ALA A 140 -0.53 16.18 -2.56
N SER A 141 -1.43 17.15 -2.47
CA SER A 141 -1.06 18.58 -2.38
C SER A 141 -0.21 18.90 -1.13
N ALA A 142 -0.46 18.20 -0.02
CA ALA A 142 0.29 18.39 1.23
C ALA A 142 1.60 17.58 1.28
N ASN A 143 1.75 16.57 0.43
CA ASN A 143 2.90 15.65 0.42
C ASN A 143 3.36 15.40 -1.03
N PRO A 144 3.99 16.39 -1.68
CA PRO A 144 4.36 16.31 -3.09
C PRO A 144 5.44 15.27 -3.41
N ASP A 145 6.07 14.70 -2.40
CA ASP A 145 7.05 13.62 -2.49
C ASP A 145 6.42 12.21 -2.43
N LEU A 146 5.09 12.11 -2.24
CA LEU A 146 4.38 10.84 -2.29
C LEU A 146 3.64 10.68 -3.62
N HIS A 147 3.76 9.52 -4.23
CA HIS A 147 2.98 9.14 -5.40
C HIS A 147 1.61 8.60 -4.95
N ILE A 148 0.58 9.43 -5.00
CA ILE A 148 -0.76 9.09 -4.52
C ILE A 148 -1.71 8.95 -5.71
N MET A 149 -2.44 7.84 -5.76
CA MET A 149 -3.55 7.62 -6.71
C MET A 149 -4.89 7.80 -5.99
N GLY A 150 -5.79 8.55 -6.61
CA GLY A 150 -7.17 8.68 -6.13
C GLY A 150 -8.04 7.54 -6.63
N GLU A 151 -8.86 6.96 -5.77
CA GLU A 151 -9.84 5.95 -6.14
C GLU A 151 -11.14 6.58 -6.65
N LEU A 152 -11.67 6.03 -7.74
CA LEU A 152 -12.94 6.41 -8.32
C LEU A 152 -13.97 5.32 -8.01
N PRO A 153 -15.09 5.65 -7.37
CA PRO A 153 -16.13 4.67 -7.06
C PRO A 153 -16.84 4.14 -8.31
N ASN A 154 -16.82 4.91 -9.39
CA ASN A 154 -17.38 4.56 -10.70
C ASN A 154 -16.60 5.29 -11.81
N LEU A 155 -16.51 4.68 -12.99
CA LEU A 155 -15.98 5.37 -14.17
C LEU A 155 -16.95 6.49 -14.57
N PRO A 156 -16.53 7.77 -14.48
CA PRO A 156 -17.41 8.87 -14.86
C PRO A 156 -17.50 9.00 -16.39
N SER A 157 -18.56 9.63 -16.82
CA SER A 157 -18.77 9.96 -18.24
C SER A 157 -17.79 11.01 -18.80
N GLU A 158 -17.12 11.75 -17.92
CA GLU A 158 -16.20 12.85 -18.27
C GLU A 158 -14.78 12.57 -17.78
N ILE A 159 -14.12 11.58 -18.36
CA ILE A 159 -12.77 11.16 -17.98
C ILE A 159 -11.76 12.29 -18.13
N ASP A 160 -11.84 13.09 -19.20
CA ASP A 160 -10.90 14.19 -19.46
C ASP A 160 -10.94 15.28 -18.38
N ALA A 161 -12.11 15.62 -17.87
CA ALA A 161 -12.25 16.57 -16.77
C ALA A 161 -11.59 16.08 -15.49
N LEU A 162 -11.71 14.79 -15.21
CA LEU A 162 -11.08 14.16 -14.03
C LEU A 162 -9.56 14.06 -14.18
N VAL A 163 -9.05 13.70 -15.35
CA VAL A 163 -7.61 13.67 -15.61
C VAL A 163 -7.01 15.05 -15.42
N ASN A 164 -7.67 16.11 -15.93
CA ASN A 164 -7.23 17.49 -15.73
C ASN A 164 -7.25 17.90 -14.25
N ALA A 165 -8.30 17.52 -13.51
CA ALA A 165 -8.40 17.79 -12.08
C ALA A 165 -7.29 17.05 -11.29
N ALA A 166 -7.01 15.79 -11.60
CA ALA A 166 -5.95 15.01 -11.00
C ALA A 166 -4.57 15.65 -11.22
N GLN A 167 -4.30 16.10 -12.44
CA GLN A 167 -3.05 16.81 -12.78
C GLN A 167 -2.89 18.11 -12.00
N THR A 168 -3.98 18.87 -11.85
CA THR A 168 -3.98 20.16 -11.13
C THR A 168 -3.75 19.97 -9.62
N THR A 169 -4.21 18.87 -9.05
CA THR A 169 -4.11 18.57 -7.61
C THR A 169 -2.81 17.83 -7.22
N GLY A 170 -1.97 17.49 -8.20
CA GLY A 170 -0.72 16.77 -7.96
C GLY A 170 -0.89 15.29 -7.69
N LEU A 171 -2.05 14.71 -8.04
CA LEU A 171 -2.23 13.26 -7.99
C LEU A 171 -1.32 12.56 -9.00
N PHE A 172 -0.71 11.45 -8.59
CA PHE A 172 0.11 10.62 -9.44
C PHE A 172 -0.73 9.89 -10.51
N GLY A 173 -1.98 9.52 -10.17
CA GLY A 173 -2.90 8.84 -11.07
C GLY A 173 -4.29 8.65 -10.48
N LEU A 174 -5.13 7.94 -11.23
CA LEU A 174 -6.48 7.56 -10.85
C LEU A 174 -6.63 6.03 -10.95
N ARG A 175 -7.36 5.44 -10.01
CA ARG A 175 -7.74 4.02 -10.00
C ARG A 175 -9.26 3.92 -10.05
N ALA A 176 -9.78 3.10 -10.94
CA ALA A 176 -11.20 2.76 -11.07
C ALA A 176 -11.47 1.35 -10.55
#